data_7d0f97bac05196db66777e2bde6db37a
#
_entry.id   7d0f97bac05196db66777e2bde6db37a
#
_cell.length_a   1.000
_cell.length_b   1.000
_cell.length_c   1.000
_cell.angle_alpha   90.00
_cell.angle_beta   90.00
_cell.angle_gamma   90.00
#
_symmetry.space_group_name_H-M   'P 1'
#
loop_
_entity.id
_entity.type
_entity.pdbx_description
1 polymer ?
#
loop_
_entity_poly.entity_id
_entity_poly.type
_entity_poly.pdbx_seq_one_letter_code
_entity_poly.pdbx_strand_id
1 'polypeptide(L)'
;MARIITVGKASSKYSVIIAKNTLTKANLLSHIKTKNKVLIVTDSGVPKKYLNEVKEILKNKKKYYVHVLEKGEKSKSFSSYITIQEKLADLKFDRSDCMIALGGGVVGDITGFCAATFLRGIDFIQIPTTLLSQVDSSVGGKTAINIKQGKNLIGSFNNPSLVLINSKFLETLSEKEFNSGLGEVVKYAFIGNKKLYKLLKDNSESIKNRQLKILEEVIEESIKTKSKIVTEDEKESGIRAILNFGHTFGHAIEAFNKYKNITHGEAVIIGMVI
;
A
#
# COMPACT_ATOMS: atom_id res chain seq x y z
N MET A 1 -10.79 -16.37 10.20
CA MET A 1 -11.47 -16.19 8.90
C MET A 1 -10.92 -14.95 8.23
N ALA A 2 -10.87 -14.91 6.90
CA ALA A 2 -10.46 -13.69 6.19
C ALA A 2 -11.54 -12.60 6.32
N ARG A 3 -11.12 -11.35 6.47
CA ARG A 3 -11.98 -10.17 6.44
C ARG A 3 -11.92 -9.56 5.04
N ILE A 4 -13.07 -9.22 4.48
CA ILE A 4 -13.15 -8.65 3.12
C ILE A 4 -13.86 -7.30 3.21
N ILE A 5 -13.22 -6.28 2.67
CA ILE A 5 -13.77 -4.91 2.59
C ILE A 5 -13.82 -4.52 1.11
N THR A 6 -14.97 -4.02 0.66
CA THR A 6 -15.10 -3.44 -0.67
C THR A 6 -14.85 -1.94 -0.61
N VAL A 7 -13.98 -1.45 -1.47
CA VAL A 7 -13.64 -0.03 -1.60
C VAL A 7 -14.10 0.49 -2.96
N GLY A 8 -14.56 1.75 -3.01
CA GLY A 8 -14.98 2.40 -4.25
C GLY A 8 -16.45 2.22 -4.61
N LYS A 9 -16.89 2.90 -5.68
CA LYS A 9 -18.27 2.90 -6.21
C LYS A 9 -18.28 2.41 -7.67
N ALA A 10 -19.38 1.82 -8.07
CA ALA A 10 -19.62 1.40 -9.47
C ALA A 10 -18.44 0.62 -10.07
N SER A 11 -17.87 1.07 -11.17
CA SER A 11 -16.77 0.43 -11.90
C SER A 11 -15.41 0.56 -11.20
N SER A 12 -15.26 1.44 -10.21
CA SER A 12 -14.01 1.61 -9.45
C SER A 12 -13.90 0.70 -8.21
N LYS A 13 -14.85 -0.24 -8.02
CA LYS A 13 -14.86 -1.17 -6.89
C LYS A 13 -13.74 -2.18 -6.96
N TYR A 14 -13.09 -2.39 -5.82
CA TYR A 14 -12.13 -3.48 -5.62
C TYR A 14 -12.22 -4.05 -4.21
N SER A 15 -11.67 -5.25 -4.03
CA SER A 15 -11.67 -5.94 -2.74
C SER A 15 -10.34 -5.77 -2.01
N VAL A 16 -10.42 -5.56 -0.69
CA VAL A 16 -9.30 -5.66 0.24
C VAL A 16 -9.52 -6.88 1.11
N ILE A 17 -8.62 -7.86 1.04
CA ILE A 17 -8.69 -9.11 1.81
C ILE A 17 -7.63 -9.06 2.90
N ILE A 18 -8.03 -9.22 4.16
CA ILE A 18 -7.18 -9.15 5.35
C ILE A 18 -7.20 -10.48 6.08
N ALA A 19 -6.05 -11.09 6.27
CA ALA A 19 -5.90 -12.28 7.11
C ALA A 19 -4.43 -12.55 7.44
N LYS A 20 -4.19 -13.46 8.41
CA LYS A 20 -2.84 -13.97 8.73
C LYS A 20 -2.14 -14.60 7.52
N ASN A 21 -2.90 -15.16 6.57
CA ASN A 21 -2.37 -15.72 5.33
C ASN A 21 -3.34 -15.45 4.19
N THR A 22 -3.09 -14.38 3.43
CA THR A 22 -3.85 -14.02 2.22
C THR A 22 -3.19 -14.51 0.93
N LEU A 23 -1.89 -14.84 0.97
CA LEU A 23 -1.16 -15.36 -0.19
C LEU A 23 -1.52 -16.83 -0.41
N THR A 24 -2.65 -17.05 -1.05
CA THR A 24 -3.15 -18.37 -1.40
C THR A 24 -3.44 -18.45 -2.90
N LYS A 25 -3.43 -19.68 -3.43
CA LYS A 25 -3.83 -19.91 -4.83
C LYS A 25 -5.27 -19.42 -5.07
N ALA A 26 -6.16 -19.64 -4.11
CA ALA A 26 -7.55 -19.20 -4.21
C ALA A 26 -7.67 -17.69 -4.36
N ASN A 27 -6.95 -16.91 -3.57
CA ASN A 27 -7.03 -15.45 -3.64
C ASN A 27 -6.33 -14.87 -4.87
N LEU A 28 -5.09 -15.28 -5.16
CA LEU A 28 -4.29 -14.67 -6.21
C LEU A 28 -4.62 -15.24 -7.60
N LEU A 29 -4.59 -16.57 -7.78
CA LEU A 29 -4.80 -17.16 -9.10
C LEU A 29 -6.23 -17.00 -9.61
N SER A 30 -7.24 -17.04 -8.73
CA SER A 30 -8.63 -16.80 -9.16
C SER A 30 -8.79 -15.38 -9.72
N HIS A 31 -8.14 -14.39 -9.11
CA HIS A 31 -8.22 -13.00 -9.52
C HIS A 31 -7.50 -12.74 -10.86
N ILE A 32 -6.35 -13.39 -11.08
CA ILE A 32 -5.58 -13.25 -12.33
C ILE A 32 -5.86 -14.35 -13.35
N LYS A 33 -6.98 -15.06 -13.22
CA LYS A 33 -7.30 -16.23 -14.06
C LYS A 33 -7.14 -15.94 -15.56
N THR A 34 -7.62 -14.79 -16.01
CA THR A 34 -7.59 -14.36 -17.41
C THR A 34 -6.29 -13.69 -17.84
N LYS A 35 -5.36 -13.44 -16.91
CA LYS A 35 -4.08 -12.77 -17.19
C LYS A 35 -3.07 -13.77 -17.74
N ASN A 36 -2.27 -13.35 -18.74
CA ASN A 36 -1.24 -14.21 -19.35
C ASN A 36 0.11 -14.05 -18.67
N LYS A 37 0.54 -12.80 -18.48
CA LYS A 37 1.82 -12.45 -17.86
C LYS A 37 1.61 -11.61 -16.61
N VAL A 38 2.57 -11.71 -15.71
CA VAL A 38 2.60 -10.97 -14.44
C VAL A 38 3.99 -10.36 -14.24
N LEU A 39 4.08 -9.05 -14.02
CA LEU A 39 5.30 -8.42 -13.54
C LEU A 39 5.18 -8.17 -12.03
N ILE A 40 5.98 -8.84 -11.22
CA ILE A 40 6.12 -8.58 -9.79
C ILE A 40 7.14 -7.46 -9.62
N VAL A 41 6.74 -6.34 -9.05
CA VAL A 41 7.63 -5.27 -8.61
C VAL A 41 7.76 -5.35 -7.10
N THR A 42 8.99 -5.37 -6.61
CA THR A 42 9.33 -5.41 -5.18
C THR A 42 10.57 -4.57 -4.92
N ASP A 43 11.00 -4.45 -3.67
CA ASP A 43 12.27 -3.81 -3.33
C ASP A 43 13.21 -4.72 -2.52
N SER A 44 14.48 -4.33 -2.43
CA SER A 44 15.53 -5.10 -1.73
C SER A 44 15.32 -5.19 -0.21
N GLY A 45 14.42 -4.41 0.36
CA GLY A 45 14.05 -4.45 1.79
C GLY A 45 12.97 -5.48 2.12
N VAL A 46 12.25 -5.97 1.12
CA VAL A 46 11.25 -7.03 1.32
C VAL A 46 11.94 -8.38 1.52
N PRO A 47 11.68 -9.09 2.61
CA PRO A 47 12.25 -10.42 2.85
C PRO A 47 12.01 -11.37 1.68
N LYS A 48 13.08 -11.99 1.17
CA LYS A 48 13.03 -12.91 -0.01
C LYS A 48 11.98 -14.01 0.12
N LYS A 49 11.68 -14.46 1.35
CA LYS A 49 10.65 -15.48 1.60
C LYS A 49 9.29 -15.07 1.04
N TYR A 50 8.89 -13.80 1.15
CA TYR A 50 7.59 -13.32 0.67
C TYR A 50 7.51 -13.28 -0.86
N LEU A 51 8.59 -12.86 -1.51
CA LEU A 51 8.69 -12.95 -2.97
C LEU A 51 8.62 -14.42 -3.43
N ASN A 52 9.29 -15.32 -2.72
CA ASN A 52 9.25 -16.75 -3.05
C ASN A 52 7.85 -17.35 -2.85
N GLU A 53 7.10 -16.95 -1.82
CA GLU A 53 5.69 -17.35 -1.65
C GLU A 53 4.84 -16.97 -2.87
N VAL A 54 4.97 -15.73 -3.35
CA VAL A 54 4.25 -15.27 -4.56
C VAL A 54 4.68 -16.06 -5.80
N LYS A 55 5.99 -16.29 -6.00
CA LYS A 55 6.53 -17.08 -7.11
C LYS A 55 6.00 -18.51 -7.11
N GLU A 56 5.94 -19.16 -5.96
CA GLU A 56 5.42 -20.54 -5.86
C GLU A 56 3.93 -20.64 -6.20
N ILE A 57 3.14 -19.61 -5.87
CA ILE A 57 1.73 -19.55 -6.28
C ILE A 57 1.62 -19.45 -7.80
N LEU A 58 2.47 -18.65 -8.44
CA LEU A 58 2.43 -18.38 -9.90
C LEU A 58 3.08 -19.49 -10.73
N LYS A 59 4.01 -20.25 -10.14
CA LYS A 59 4.78 -21.31 -10.80
C LYS A 59 3.87 -22.29 -11.54
N ASN A 60 4.24 -22.59 -12.79
CA ASN A 60 3.51 -23.49 -13.69
C ASN A 60 2.05 -23.07 -13.98
N LYS A 61 1.63 -21.90 -13.55
CA LYS A 61 0.27 -21.38 -13.77
C LYS A 61 0.25 -20.10 -14.60
N LYS A 62 1.27 -19.24 -14.44
CA LYS A 62 1.40 -17.96 -15.12
C LYS A 62 2.86 -17.72 -15.53
N LYS A 63 3.06 -17.05 -16.66
CA LYS A 63 4.35 -16.50 -17.02
C LYS A 63 4.61 -15.28 -16.16
N TYR A 64 5.62 -15.31 -15.31
CA TYR A 64 5.92 -14.18 -14.43
C TYR A 64 7.37 -13.70 -14.55
N TYR A 65 7.54 -12.43 -14.24
CA TYR A 65 8.82 -11.74 -14.22
C TYR A 65 8.95 -10.97 -12.92
N VAL A 66 10.15 -10.59 -12.53
CA VAL A 66 10.42 -9.83 -11.31
C VAL A 66 11.26 -8.61 -11.63
N HIS A 67 10.88 -7.47 -11.05
CA HIS A 67 11.68 -6.25 -11.01
C HIS A 67 11.92 -5.89 -9.54
N VAL A 68 13.20 -5.75 -9.17
CA VAL A 68 13.59 -5.43 -7.79
C VAL A 68 14.15 -4.01 -7.77
N LEU A 69 13.48 -3.14 -7.05
CA LEU A 69 13.93 -1.77 -6.76
C LEU A 69 14.93 -1.78 -5.59
N GLU A 70 15.72 -0.74 -5.48
CA GLU A 70 16.44 -0.48 -4.24
C GLU A 70 15.46 -0.04 -3.15
N LYS A 71 15.72 -0.46 -1.90
CA LYS A 71 14.90 -0.04 -0.75
C LYS A 71 14.94 1.47 -0.55
N GLY A 72 13.79 2.08 -0.33
CA GLY A 72 13.67 3.46 0.15
C GLY A 72 13.08 4.43 -0.87
N GLU A 73 12.78 5.62 -0.37
CA GLU A 73 12.02 6.66 -1.09
C GLU A 73 12.70 7.13 -2.39
N LYS A 74 14.02 7.01 -2.49
CA LYS A 74 14.79 7.38 -3.71
C LYS A 74 14.38 6.56 -4.93
N SER A 75 13.90 5.33 -4.74
CA SER A 75 13.43 4.48 -5.83
C SER A 75 12.07 4.92 -6.40
N LYS A 76 11.36 5.80 -5.71
CA LYS A 76 10.13 6.41 -6.21
C LYS A 76 10.45 7.57 -7.16
N SER A 77 11.15 7.27 -8.25
CA SER A 77 11.77 8.24 -9.15
C SER A 77 11.35 8.05 -10.60
N PHE A 78 11.57 9.09 -11.41
CA PHE A 78 11.34 9.03 -12.84
C PHE A 78 12.23 7.98 -13.52
N SER A 79 13.48 7.82 -13.08
CA SER A 79 14.40 6.80 -13.61
C SER A 79 13.86 5.39 -13.39
N SER A 80 13.44 5.06 -12.17
CA SER A 80 12.84 3.75 -11.88
C SER A 80 11.55 3.51 -12.65
N TYR A 81 10.72 4.55 -12.80
CA TYR A 81 9.51 4.50 -13.61
C TYR A 81 9.82 4.12 -15.06
N ILE A 82 10.78 4.81 -15.73
CA ILE A 82 11.17 4.51 -17.09
C ILE A 82 11.69 3.07 -17.22
N THR A 83 12.57 2.63 -16.31
CA THR A 83 13.11 1.27 -16.33
C THR A 83 12.00 0.20 -16.23
N ILE A 84 10.97 0.44 -15.43
CA ILE A 84 9.82 -0.49 -15.35
C ILE A 84 9.02 -0.46 -16.65
N GLN A 85 8.77 0.72 -17.25
CA GLN A 85 8.04 0.86 -18.52
C GLN A 85 8.76 0.15 -19.67
N GLU A 86 10.07 0.36 -19.81
CA GLU A 86 10.90 -0.31 -20.79
C GLU A 86 10.86 -1.84 -20.61
N LYS A 87 10.96 -2.32 -19.37
CA LYS A 87 10.87 -3.74 -19.07
C LYS A 87 9.52 -4.35 -19.47
N LEU A 88 8.41 -3.63 -19.25
CA LEU A 88 7.09 -4.09 -19.71
C LEU A 88 7.04 -4.19 -21.24
N ALA A 89 7.61 -3.20 -21.95
CA ALA A 89 7.65 -3.16 -23.40
C ALA A 89 8.54 -4.29 -23.98
N ASP A 90 9.75 -4.48 -23.45
CA ASP A 90 10.70 -5.53 -23.86
C ASP A 90 10.09 -6.93 -23.69
N LEU A 91 9.37 -7.14 -22.60
CA LEU A 91 8.66 -8.38 -22.30
C LEU A 91 7.35 -8.52 -23.07
N LYS A 92 7.01 -7.54 -23.94
CA LYS A 92 5.80 -7.52 -24.78
C LYS A 92 4.53 -7.70 -23.95
N PHE A 93 4.43 -6.97 -22.83
CA PHE A 93 3.18 -6.92 -22.05
C PHE A 93 2.07 -6.28 -22.88
N ASP A 94 0.84 -6.75 -22.67
CA ASP A 94 -0.35 -6.20 -23.29
C ASP A 94 -1.43 -5.85 -22.25
N ARG A 95 -2.56 -5.34 -22.68
CA ARG A 95 -3.66 -4.91 -21.79
C ARG A 95 -4.32 -6.05 -21.00
N SER A 96 -4.12 -7.29 -21.42
CA SER A 96 -4.62 -8.46 -20.70
C SER A 96 -3.69 -8.93 -19.58
N ASP A 97 -2.47 -8.38 -19.51
CA ASP A 97 -1.49 -8.72 -18.46
C ASP A 97 -1.71 -7.88 -17.19
N CYS A 98 -0.95 -8.13 -16.15
CA CYS A 98 -1.06 -7.37 -14.90
C CYS A 98 0.28 -7.19 -14.18
N MET A 99 0.30 -6.24 -13.24
CA MET A 99 1.41 -6.04 -12.33
C MET A 99 1.04 -6.44 -10.91
N ILE A 100 2.02 -6.84 -10.11
CA ILE A 100 1.88 -7.07 -8.66
C ILE A 100 2.88 -6.17 -7.94
N ALA A 101 2.40 -5.30 -7.07
CA ALA A 101 3.20 -4.52 -6.15
C ALA A 101 3.37 -5.29 -4.83
N LEU A 102 4.53 -5.90 -4.60
CA LEU A 102 4.87 -6.59 -3.34
C LEU A 102 5.84 -5.73 -2.54
N GLY A 103 5.35 -4.90 -1.62
CA GLY A 103 6.23 -4.01 -0.87
C GLY A 103 5.50 -2.96 -0.04
N GLY A 104 6.25 -1.96 0.43
CA GLY A 104 5.72 -0.79 1.12
C GLY A 104 5.08 0.23 0.16
N GLY A 105 4.78 1.43 0.68
CA GLY A 105 4.14 2.51 -0.09
C GLY A 105 4.90 2.90 -1.35
N VAL A 106 6.24 2.94 -1.31
CA VAL A 106 7.09 3.25 -2.48
C VAL A 106 6.82 2.28 -3.63
N VAL A 107 6.82 0.98 -3.34
CA VAL A 107 6.57 -0.07 -4.34
C VAL A 107 5.12 0.02 -4.86
N GLY A 108 4.16 0.22 -3.95
CA GLY A 108 2.75 0.38 -4.33
C GLY A 108 2.52 1.55 -5.28
N ASP A 109 3.05 2.72 -4.92
CA ASP A 109 2.86 3.95 -5.68
C ASP A 109 3.50 3.90 -7.08
N ILE A 110 4.77 3.50 -7.18
CA ILE A 110 5.44 3.45 -8.48
C ILE A 110 4.84 2.38 -9.39
N THR A 111 4.49 1.20 -8.83
CA THR A 111 3.87 0.13 -9.60
C THR A 111 2.49 0.55 -10.11
N GLY A 112 1.67 1.14 -9.24
CA GLY A 112 0.34 1.63 -9.61
C GLY A 112 0.40 2.74 -10.65
N PHE A 113 1.40 3.64 -10.58
CA PHE A 113 1.59 4.67 -11.59
C PHE A 113 2.09 4.09 -12.93
N CYS A 114 3.03 3.13 -12.89
CA CYS A 114 3.42 2.40 -14.09
C CYS A 114 2.23 1.69 -14.74
N ALA A 115 1.40 1.01 -13.95
CA ALA A 115 0.21 0.34 -14.44
C ALA A 115 -0.81 1.30 -15.06
N ALA A 116 -0.99 2.49 -14.46
CA ALA A 116 -1.90 3.52 -14.97
C ALA A 116 -1.50 4.05 -16.35
N THR A 117 -0.21 4.10 -16.64
CA THR A 117 0.33 4.75 -17.83
C THR A 117 0.73 3.80 -18.94
N PHE A 118 1.12 2.56 -18.62
CA PHE A 118 1.45 1.55 -19.62
C PHE A 118 0.23 1.21 -20.46
N LEU A 119 0.32 1.37 -21.77
CA LEU A 119 -0.78 1.16 -22.75
C LEU A 119 -2.10 1.89 -22.38
N ARG A 120 -2.04 2.99 -21.64
CA ARG A 120 -3.15 3.78 -21.07
C ARG A 120 -3.94 3.05 -19.98
N GLY A 121 -3.32 2.06 -19.35
CA GLY A 121 -3.85 1.33 -18.21
C GLY A 121 -3.80 -0.18 -18.38
N ILE A 122 -3.17 -0.85 -17.40
CA ILE A 122 -3.24 -2.30 -17.19
C ILE A 122 -3.59 -2.56 -15.72
N ASP A 123 -4.11 -3.73 -15.44
CA ASP A 123 -4.46 -4.10 -14.07
C ASP A 123 -3.24 -4.20 -13.15
N PHE A 124 -3.42 -3.85 -11.87
CA PHE A 124 -2.42 -4.16 -10.86
C PHE A 124 -3.05 -4.61 -9.54
N ILE A 125 -2.28 -5.39 -8.78
CA ILE A 125 -2.63 -5.93 -7.47
C ILE A 125 -1.64 -5.38 -6.45
N GLN A 126 -2.11 -5.00 -5.27
CA GLN A 126 -1.25 -4.61 -4.16
C GLN A 126 -1.15 -5.72 -3.11
N ILE A 127 0.08 -6.02 -2.70
CA ILE A 127 0.43 -6.92 -1.59
C ILE A 127 1.31 -6.10 -0.63
N PRO A 128 0.67 -5.26 0.24
CA PRO A 128 1.38 -4.33 1.11
C PRO A 128 2.11 -5.07 2.23
N THR A 129 3.41 -4.76 2.43
CA THR A 129 4.28 -5.46 3.38
C THR A 129 4.62 -4.65 4.63
N THR A 130 4.32 -3.35 4.68
CA THR A 130 4.49 -2.50 5.87
C THR A 130 3.14 -2.15 6.49
N LEU A 131 3.10 -1.84 7.79
CA LEU A 131 1.84 -1.44 8.43
C LEU A 131 1.27 -0.18 7.77
N LEU A 132 2.11 0.82 7.48
CA LEU A 132 1.71 2.03 6.78
C LEU A 132 1.03 1.72 5.43
N SER A 133 1.60 0.82 4.63
CA SER A 133 0.99 0.44 3.37
C SER A 133 -0.29 -0.40 3.55
N GLN A 134 -0.37 -1.20 4.60
CA GLN A 134 -1.56 -2.00 4.89
C GLN A 134 -2.76 -1.16 5.33
N VAL A 135 -2.54 -0.10 6.12
CA VAL A 135 -3.64 0.71 6.65
C VAL A 135 -3.91 1.97 5.82
N ASP A 136 -2.97 2.40 4.99
CA ASP A 136 -3.07 3.68 4.29
C ASP A 136 -2.78 3.58 2.79
N SER A 137 -1.52 3.54 2.33
CA SER A 137 -1.17 3.81 0.93
C SER A 137 -1.75 2.80 -0.08
N SER A 138 -2.10 1.58 0.32
CA SER A 138 -2.73 0.60 -0.58
C SER A 138 -4.22 0.88 -0.89
N VAL A 139 -4.82 1.88 -0.25
CA VAL A 139 -6.24 2.20 -0.42
C VAL A 139 -6.42 3.64 -0.89
N GLY A 140 -7.28 3.84 -1.90
CA GLY A 140 -7.66 5.16 -2.38
C GLY A 140 -6.98 5.61 -3.66
N GLY A 141 -6.24 4.71 -4.33
CA GLY A 141 -5.80 4.84 -5.70
C GLY A 141 -4.75 5.93 -5.98
N LYS A 142 -4.26 6.66 -4.97
CA LYS A 142 -3.18 7.62 -5.17
C LYS A 142 -1.90 6.88 -5.52
N THR A 143 -1.39 7.07 -6.73
CA THR A 143 -0.14 6.50 -7.21
C THR A 143 0.73 7.59 -7.79
N ALA A 144 2.02 7.61 -7.49
CA ALA A 144 2.88 8.72 -7.87
C ALA A 144 4.36 8.37 -7.87
N ILE A 145 5.15 9.27 -8.44
CA ILE A 145 6.60 9.34 -8.33
C ILE A 145 7.04 10.71 -7.84
N ASN A 146 8.27 10.76 -7.35
CA ASN A 146 8.92 12.00 -6.91
C ASN A 146 9.74 12.61 -8.03
N ILE A 147 9.82 13.93 -8.00
CA ILE A 147 10.70 14.72 -8.86
C ILE A 147 11.55 15.68 -8.01
N LYS A 148 12.49 16.38 -8.63
CA LYS A 148 13.39 17.30 -7.92
C LYS A 148 12.65 18.37 -7.11
N GLN A 149 11.49 18.80 -7.59
CA GLN A 149 10.68 19.86 -6.98
C GLN A 149 9.86 19.40 -5.78
N GLY A 150 9.61 18.09 -5.63
CA GLY A 150 8.86 17.58 -4.49
C GLY A 150 8.42 16.12 -4.64
N LYS A 151 7.86 15.62 -3.54
CA LYS A 151 7.29 14.28 -3.49
C LYS A 151 5.90 14.25 -4.13
N ASN A 152 5.57 13.13 -4.79
CA ASN A 152 4.23 12.79 -5.29
C ASN A 152 3.62 13.80 -6.28
N LEU A 153 4.42 14.63 -6.92
CA LEU A 153 3.91 15.67 -7.83
C LEU A 153 3.48 15.13 -9.20
N ILE A 154 4.00 13.96 -9.59
CA ILE A 154 3.59 13.30 -10.84
C ILE A 154 2.94 11.97 -10.47
N GLY A 155 1.68 11.80 -10.87
CA GLY A 155 0.93 10.61 -10.50
C GLY A 155 -0.42 10.49 -11.17
N SER A 156 -1.18 9.50 -10.74
CA SER A 156 -2.53 9.20 -11.22
C SER A 156 -3.39 8.65 -10.09
N PHE A 157 -4.69 8.87 -10.17
CA PHE A 157 -5.66 8.07 -9.42
C PHE A 157 -5.89 6.76 -10.17
N ASN A 158 -5.30 5.68 -9.67
CA ASN A 158 -5.42 4.34 -10.26
C ASN A 158 -5.70 3.32 -9.15
N ASN A 159 -6.92 2.83 -9.08
CA ASN A 159 -7.30 1.84 -8.08
C ASN A 159 -6.72 0.46 -8.42
N PRO A 160 -6.18 -0.29 -7.45
CA PRO A 160 -5.79 -1.67 -7.66
C PRO A 160 -7.02 -2.53 -7.95
N SER A 161 -6.87 -3.59 -8.70
CA SER A 161 -7.95 -4.56 -8.92
C SER A 161 -8.17 -5.46 -7.69
N LEU A 162 -7.15 -5.59 -6.83
CA LEU A 162 -7.20 -6.36 -5.58
C LEU A 162 -6.11 -5.87 -4.62
N VAL A 163 -6.40 -5.88 -3.32
CA VAL A 163 -5.41 -5.71 -2.24
C VAL A 163 -5.40 -6.94 -1.35
N LEU A 164 -4.22 -7.56 -1.17
CA LEU A 164 -4.03 -8.72 -0.31
C LEU A 164 -3.17 -8.34 0.90
N ILE A 165 -3.80 -8.10 2.04
CA ILE A 165 -3.13 -7.74 3.29
C ILE A 165 -2.84 -9.01 4.09
N ASN A 166 -1.57 -9.37 4.16
CA ASN A 166 -1.08 -10.49 4.95
C ASN A 166 -0.46 -9.98 6.26
N SER A 167 -1.16 -10.14 7.38
CA SER A 167 -0.71 -9.63 8.68
C SER A 167 0.61 -10.27 9.16
N LYS A 168 0.97 -11.47 8.67
CA LYS A 168 2.27 -12.10 8.93
C LYS A 168 3.47 -11.24 8.52
N PHE A 169 3.33 -10.37 7.55
CA PHE A 169 4.44 -9.52 7.13
C PHE A 169 4.91 -8.58 8.23
N LEU A 170 4.02 -8.23 9.16
CA LEU A 170 4.33 -7.38 10.30
C LEU A 170 5.26 -8.05 11.32
N GLU A 171 5.35 -9.40 11.34
CA GLU A 171 6.25 -10.13 12.22
C GLU A 171 7.74 -9.82 11.93
N THR A 172 8.07 -9.50 10.68
CA THR A 172 9.45 -9.20 10.24
C THR A 172 9.71 -7.72 9.99
N LEU A 173 8.71 -6.88 10.20
CA LEU A 173 8.83 -5.45 10.01
C LEU A 173 9.70 -4.84 11.13
N SER A 174 10.60 -3.91 10.80
CA SER A 174 11.36 -3.19 11.81
C SER A 174 10.45 -2.39 12.74
N GLU A 175 10.88 -2.15 13.96
CA GLU A 175 10.12 -1.35 14.94
C GLU A 175 9.85 0.06 14.40
N LYS A 176 10.84 0.67 13.78
CA LYS A 176 10.73 1.99 13.16
C LYS A 176 9.62 2.05 12.09
N GLU A 177 9.55 1.07 11.19
CA GLU A 177 8.52 1.01 10.16
C GLU A 177 7.14 0.67 10.74
N PHE A 178 7.10 -0.15 11.78
CA PHE A 178 5.88 -0.48 12.48
C PHE A 178 5.28 0.75 13.18
N ASN A 179 6.11 1.49 13.93
CA ASN A 179 5.70 2.72 14.61
C ASN A 179 5.26 3.80 13.60
N SER A 180 5.93 3.89 12.45
CA SER A 180 5.49 4.77 11.37
C SER A 180 4.06 4.44 10.91
N GLY A 181 3.73 3.16 10.75
CA GLY A 181 2.36 2.75 10.40
C GLY A 181 1.35 3.04 11.51
N LEU A 182 1.75 2.93 12.77
CA LEU A 182 0.88 3.25 13.91
C LEU A 182 0.48 4.74 13.94
N GLY A 183 1.30 5.64 13.43
CA GLY A 183 0.95 7.05 13.30
C GLY A 183 -0.32 7.25 12.49
N GLU A 184 -0.44 6.59 11.35
CA GLU A 184 -1.65 6.63 10.52
C GLU A 184 -2.85 5.95 11.19
N VAL A 185 -2.62 4.85 11.90
CA VAL A 185 -3.68 4.17 12.67
C VAL A 185 -4.26 5.12 13.73
N VAL A 186 -3.40 5.83 14.47
CA VAL A 186 -3.82 6.82 15.47
C VAL A 186 -4.62 7.94 14.80
N LYS A 187 -4.18 8.44 13.66
CA LYS A 187 -4.93 9.45 12.88
C LYS A 187 -6.37 8.98 12.61
N TYR A 188 -6.58 7.76 12.14
CA TYR A 188 -7.94 7.24 11.89
C TYR A 188 -8.81 7.18 13.15
N ALA A 189 -8.24 6.88 14.30
CA ALA A 189 -8.95 6.91 15.57
C ALA A 189 -9.43 8.35 15.90
N PHE A 190 -8.56 9.35 15.70
CA PHE A 190 -8.86 10.74 16.03
C PHE A 190 -9.80 11.42 15.04
N ILE A 191 -9.81 11.06 13.77
CA ILE A 191 -10.73 11.62 12.77
C ILE A 191 -12.14 11.00 12.80
N GLY A 192 -12.46 10.18 13.82
CA GLY A 192 -13.83 9.78 14.13
C GLY A 192 -14.11 8.29 14.31
N ASN A 193 -13.12 7.41 14.23
CA ASN A 193 -13.35 5.99 14.50
C ASN A 193 -13.23 5.67 16.01
N LYS A 194 -14.32 5.90 16.75
CA LYS A 194 -14.40 5.59 18.19
C LYS A 194 -14.09 4.14 18.54
N LYS A 195 -14.45 3.19 17.65
CA LYS A 195 -14.15 1.77 17.86
C LYS A 195 -12.66 1.51 17.78
N LEU A 196 -11.98 2.10 16.78
CA LEU A 196 -10.53 2.01 16.66
C LEU A 196 -9.83 2.67 17.85
N TYR A 197 -10.30 3.85 18.29
CA TYR A 197 -9.76 4.50 19.49
C TYR A 197 -9.82 3.59 20.73
N LYS A 198 -10.99 2.97 20.98
CA LYS A 198 -11.14 2.02 22.09
C LYS A 198 -10.23 0.81 21.92
N LEU A 199 -10.14 0.24 20.71
CA LEU A 199 -9.29 -0.91 20.41
C LEU A 199 -7.80 -0.61 20.71
N LEU A 200 -7.32 0.58 20.34
CA LEU A 200 -5.95 1.02 20.61
C LEU A 200 -5.70 1.19 22.12
N LYS A 201 -6.64 1.83 22.84
CA LYS A 201 -6.55 2.07 24.27
C LYS A 201 -6.53 0.75 25.06
N ASP A 202 -7.45 -0.16 24.75
CA ASP A 202 -7.65 -1.37 25.54
C ASP A 202 -6.62 -2.46 25.21
N ASN A 203 -5.91 -2.38 24.07
CA ASN A 203 -5.00 -3.41 23.58
C ASN A 203 -3.58 -2.90 23.27
N SER A 204 -3.14 -1.81 23.91
CA SER A 204 -1.84 -1.19 23.61
C SER A 204 -0.67 -2.17 23.69
N GLU A 205 -0.59 -2.99 24.74
CA GLU A 205 0.45 -4.01 24.91
C GLU A 205 0.36 -5.14 23.85
N SER A 206 -0.85 -5.58 23.50
CA SER A 206 -1.05 -6.59 22.45
C SER A 206 -0.60 -6.08 21.08
N ILE A 207 -0.85 -4.80 20.80
CA ILE A 207 -0.41 -4.13 19.56
C ILE A 207 1.11 -4.01 19.54
N LYS A 208 1.72 -3.53 20.64
CA LYS A 208 3.17 -3.44 20.79
C LYS A 208 3.85 -4.80 20.61
N ASN A 209 3.27 -5.85 21.16
CA ASN A 209 3.75 -7.22 21.05
C ASN A 209 3.33 -7.89 19.71
N ARG A 210 2.76 -7.12 18.78
CA ARG A 210 2.36 -7.56 17.42
C ARG A 210 1.46 -8.80 17.40
N GLN A 211 0.51 -8.88 18.33
CA GLN A 211 -0.48 -9.95 18.31
C GLN A 211 -1.34 -9.85 17.05
N LEU A 212 -1.14 -10.76 16.09
CA LEU A 212 -1.71 -10.67 14.75
C LEU A 212 -3.23 -10.55 14.74
N LYS A 213 -3.94 -11.22 15.65
CA LYS A 213 -5.40 -11.13 15.72
C LYS A 213 -5.87 -9.71 16.00
N ILE A 214 -5.22 -9.01 16.94
CA ILE A 214 -5.53 -7.61 17.28
C ILE A 214 -5.10 -6.69 16.14
N LEU A 215 -3.93 -6.91 15.55
CA LEU A 215 -3.48 -6.12 14.39
C LEU A 215 -4.41 -6.24 13.19
N GLU A 216 -4.98 -7.42 12.93
CA GLU A 216 -5.99 -7.59 11.88
C GLU A 216 -7.25 -6.76 12.14
N GLU A 217 -7.66 -6.62 13.40
CA GLU A 217 -8.80 -5.76 13.78
C GLU A 217 -8.46 -4.28 13.62
N VAL A 218 -7.25 -3.88 14.01
CA VAL A 218 -6.74 -2.52 13.82
C VAL A 218 -6.67 -2.16 12.34
N ILE A 219 -6.12 -3.04 11.51
CA ILE A 219 -6.04 -2.85 10.06
C ILE A 219 -7.45 -2.75 9.46
N GLU A 220 -8.35 -3.66 9.85
CA GLU A 220 -9.73 -3.66 9.36
C GLU A 220 -10.44 -2.34 9.64
N GLU A 221 -10.38 -1.84 10.88
CA GLU A 221 -11.05 -0.60 11.28
C GLU A 221 -10.40 0.64 10.60
N SER A 222 -9.07 0.63 10.42
CA SER A 222 -8.37 1.68 9.67
C SER A 222 -8.83 1.72 8.21
N ILE A 223 -8.85 0.55 7.53
CA ILE A 223 -9.32 0.44 6.15
C ILE A 223 -10.80 0.83 6.01
N LYS A 224 -11.67 0.42 6.93
CA LYS A 224 -13.08 0.82 6.92
C LYS A 224 -13.24 2.34 7.00
N THR A 225 -12.47 2.99 7.85
CA THR A 225 -12.49 4.46 7.98
C THR A 225 -12.04 5.11 6.70
N LYS A 226 -10.88 4.71 6.18
CA LYS A 226 -10.35 5.26 4.93
C LYS A 226 -11.26 4.98 3.75
N SER A 227 -11.74 3.74 3.60
CA SER A 227 -12.59 3.33 2.47
C SER A 227 -13.88 4.13 2.40
N LYS A 228 -14.51 4.42 3.55
CA LYS A 228 -15.71 5.28 3.60
C LYS A 228 -15.42 6.66 3.01
N ILE A 229 -14.37 7.32 3.49
CA ILE A 229 -13.99 8.68 3.06
C ILE A 229 -13.58 8.70 1.58
N VAL A 230 -12.74 7.76 1.15
CA VAL A 230 -12.28 7.67 -0.25
C VAL A 230 -13.42 7.32 -1.20
N THR A 231 -14.36 6.47 -0.77
CA THR A 231 -15.53 6.11 -1.58
C THR A 231 -16.46 7.32 -1.77
N GLU A 232 -16.54 8.19 -0.78
CA GLU A 232 -17.36 9.42 -0.83
C GLU A 232 -16.71 10.51 -1.69
N ASP A 233 -15.38 10.66 -1.59
CA ASP A 233 -14.58 11.68 -2.29
C ASP A 233 -13.30 11.05 -2.88
N GLU A 234 -13.41 10.41 -4.04
CA GLU A 234 -12.31 9.67 -4.67
C GLU A 234 -11.14 10.60 -5.07
N LYS A 235 -11.45 11.82 -5.54
CA LYS A 235 -10.46 12.75 -6.10
C LYS A 235 -9.96 13.83 -5.12
N GLU A 236 -10.36 13.73 -3.83
CA GLU A 236 -9.93 14.67 -2.79
C GLU A 236 -10.32 16.12 -3.09
N SER A 237 -11.56 16.32 -3.49
CA SER A 237 -12.14 17.64 -3.73
C SER A 237 -12.91 18.21 -2.52
N GLY A 238 -13.06 17.46 -1.43
CA GLY A 238 -13.87 17.84 -0.27
C GLY A 238 -13.50 17.07 1.00
N ILE A 239 -14.38 16.17 1.44
CA ILE A 239 -14.28 15.49 2.75
C ILE A 239 -12.99 14.69 2.93
N ARG A 240 -12.38 14.21 1.85
CA ARG A 240 -11.13 13.46 1.89
C ARG A 240 -9.96 14.28 2.47
N ALA A 241 -10.05 15.60 2.47
CA ALA A 241 -9.05 16.47 3.10
C ALA A 241 -8.87 16.17 4.61
N ILE A 242 -9.88 15.58 5.30
CA ILE A 242 -9.75 15.16 6.70
C ILE A 242 -8.64 14.12 6.91
N LEU A 243 -8.29 13.35 5.89
CA LEU A 243 -7.18 12.40 5.94
C LEU A 243 -5.82 13.08 6.08
N ASN A 244 -5.75 14.40 5.83
CA ASN A 244 -4.55 15.21 6.01
C ASN A 244 -4.42 15.80 7.42
N PHE A 245 -5.25 15.37 8.38
CA PHE A 245 -5.10 15.76 9.78
C PHE A 245 -3.70 15.44 10.29
N GLY A 246 -3.02 16.43 10.86
CA GLY A 246 -1.61 16.35 11.28
C GLY A 246 -0.57 16.51 10.16
N HIS A 247 -0.95 16.41 8.88
CA HIS A 247 0.00 16.40 7.76
C HIS A 247 0.64 17.76 7.47
N THR A 248 -0.05 18.88 7.73
CA THR A 248 0.51 20.21 7.47
C THR A 248 1.81 20.42 8.25
N PHE A 249 1.77 20.19 9.55
CA PHE A 249 2.96 20.27 10.39
C PHE A 249 3.87 19.05 10.21
N GLY A 250 3.29 17.85 10.03
CA GLY A 250 4.05 16.63 9.77
C GLY A 250 4.98 16.78 8.55
N HIS A 251 4.48 17.23 7.43
CA HIS A 251 5.31 17.46 6.22
C HIS A 251 6.35 18.56 6.42
N ALA A 252 6.05 19.62 7.18
CA ALA A 252 7.03 20.66 7.52
C ALA A 252 8.16 20.07 8.36
N ILE A 253 7.84 19.21 9.34
CA ILE A 253 8.83 18.51 10.19
C ILE A 253 9.67 17.55 9.34
N GLU A 254 9.06 16.76 8.44
CA GLU A 254 9.80 15.88 7.52
C GLU A 254 10.78 16.68 6.64
N ALA A 255 10.31 17.80 6.08
CA ALA A 255 11.12 18.66 5.21
C ALA A 255 12.28 19.31 5.97
N PHE A 256 12.03 19.84 7.15
CA PHE A 256 13.06 20.42 8.04
C PHE A 256 14.15 19.40 8.37
N ASN A 257 13.76 18.16 8.66
CA ASN A 257 14.67 17.04 8.91
C ASN A 257 15.27 16.43 7.63
N LYS A 258 15.03 17.03 6.44
CA LYS A 258 15.48 16.52 5.14
C LYS A 258 15.07 15.06 4.92
N TYR A 259 13.88 14.69 5.43
CA TYR A 259 13.34 13.32 5.39
C TYR A 259 14.26 12.27 6.03
N LYS A 260 15.03 12.67 7.04
CA LYS A 260 15.93 11.79 7.80
C LYS A 260 15.55 11.85 9.27
N ASN A 261 15.95 10.83 10.03
CA ASN A 261 15.84 10.74 11.49
C ASN A 261 14.40 10.68 12.05
N ILE A 262 13.37 11.10 11.32
CA ILE A 262 11.98 11.00 11.72
C ILE A 262 11.20 10.24 10.64
N THR A 263 10.29 9.36 11.02
CA THR A 263 9.39 8.66 10.10
C THR A 263 8.16 9.51 9.80
N HIS A 264 7.48 9.19 8.70
CA HIS A 264 6.24 9.86 8.33
C HIS A 264 5.20 9.82 9.46
N GLY A 265 4.92 8.65 10.02
CA GLY A 265 3.93 8.53 11.08
C GLY A 265 4.30 9.25 12.37
N GLU A 266 5.57 9.29 12.75
CA GLU A 266 6.04 10.09 13.89
C GLU A 266 5.81 11.58 13.64
N ALA A 267 6.14 12.06 12.45
CA ALA A 267 5.91 13.45 12.06
C ALA A 267 4.42 13.81 12.06
N VAL A 268 3.55 12.92 11.57
CA VAL A 268 2.09 13.09 11.57
C VAL A 268 1.55 13.13 13.00
N ILE A 269 2.00 12.24 13.90
CA ILE A 269 1.59 12.27 15.32
C ILE A 269 1.95 13.62 15.95
N ILE A 270 3.17 14.10 15.76
CA ILE A 270 3.58 15.42 16.27
C ILE A 270 2.66 16.51 15.70
N GLY A 271 2.41 16.46 14.39
CA GLY A 271 1.53 17.43 13.73
C GLY A 271 0.06 17.37 14.14
N MET A 272 -0.41 16.27 14.72
CA MET A 272 -1.76 16.18 15.31
C MET A 272 -1.85 16.81 16.71
N VAL A 273 -0.73 16.95 17.41
CA VAL A 273 -0.68 17.53 18.77
C VAL A 273 -0.50 19.05 18.74
N ILE A 274 0.13 19.58 17.68
CA ILE A 274 0.30 21.02 17.44
C ILE A 274 -1.04 21.63 17.00
#